data_2497dce51a401b8dac60da4e5a30efa4
#
_entry.id   2497dce51a401b8dac60da4e5a30efa4
#
_cell.length_a   1.000
_cell.length_b   1.000
_cell.length_c   1.000
_cell.angle_alpha   90.00
_cell.angle_beta   90.00
_cell.angle_gamma   90.00
#
_symmetry.space_group_name_H-M   'P 1'
#
loop_
_entity.id
_entity.type
_entity.pdbx_description
1 polymer ?
#
loop_
_entity_poly.entity_id
_entity_poly.type
_entity_poly.pdbx_seq_one_letter_code
_entity_poly.pdbx_strand_id
1 'polypeptide(L)'
;MKQYIEIVDIFGREVMDSRGNPTVEVEVHTECASGRAIVPSGASTGVFEAVELRDNDKKRYGGKGVKNAVANVNEKIADVLIGMNVLDQRSIDMKMCELDGTDNKSNLGANAILGVSLAVARAAAASLEIPLFQYIGGINSYVLPVPMMNILNGGAHAVSYTHLRAHETGRNL
;
A
#
# COMPACT_ATOMS: atom_id res chain seq x y z
N MET A 1 22.39 -15.73 -16.55
CA MET A 1 22.55 -15.55 -15.08
C MET A 1 21.26 -14.89 -14.61
N LYS A 2 20.54 -15.44 -13.63
CA LYS A 2 19.32 -14.79 -13.09
C LYS A 2 19.81 -13.60 -12.27
N GLN A 3 19.36 -12.40 -12.57
CA GLN A 3 19.70 -11.21 -11.80
C GLN A 3 19.08 -11.36 -10.40
N TYR A 4 19.87 -11.16 -9.37
CA TYR A 4 19.47 -11.23 -7.98
C TYR A 4 19.86 -9.93 -7.29
N ILE A 5 18.87 -9.24 -6.74
CA ILE A 5 19.07 -8.01 -5.99
C ILE A 5 18.39 -8.24 -4.63
N GLU A 6 19.20 -8.27 -3.60
CA GLU A 6 18.78 -8.61 -2.26
C GLU A 6 18.01 -7.47 -1.59
N ILE A 7 16.95 -7.82 -0.87
CA ILE A 7 16.31 -6.93 0.11
C ILE A 7 17.22 -6.92 1.35
N VAL A 8 17.80 -5.77 1.67
CA VAL A 8 18.74 -5.64 2.81
C VAL A 8 18.06 -5.09 4.05
N ASP A 9 16.96 -4.32 3.89
CA ASP A 9 16.20 -3.79 5.02
C ASP A 9 14.75 -3.47 4.62
N ILE A 10 13.84 -3.59 5.58
CA ILE A 10 12.43 -3.19 5.46
C ILE A 10 12.04 -2.43 6.71
N PHE A 11 11.55 -1.22 6.53
CA PHE A 11 11.14 -0.35 7.64
C PHE A 11 9.74 0.22 7.44
N GLY A 12 8.86 -0.04 8.41
CA GLY A 12 7.50 0.53 8.47
C GLY A 12 7.41 1.66 9.49
N ARG A 13 6.60 2.67 9.18
CA ARG A 13 6.29 3.76 10.11
C ARG A 13 4.84 4.19 9.98
N GLU A 14 4.30 4.78 11.05
CA GLU A 14 3.00 5.42 11.02
C GLU A 14 3.16 6.86 10.53
N VAL A 15 2.36 7.23 9.53
CA VAL A 15 2.29 8.58 8.98
C VAL A 15 0.85 9.04 8.89
N MET A 16 0.61 10.33 8.58
CA MET A 16 -0.74 10.86 8.40
C MET A 16 -1.12 10.90 6.93
N ASP A 17 -2.35 10.46 6.64
CA ASP A 17 -2.96 10.63 5.32
C ASP A 17 -3.42 12.09 5.09
N SER A 18 -3.93 12.38 3.90
CA SER A 18 -4.42 13.72 3.54
C SER A 18 -5.63 14.19 4.37
N ARG A 19 -6.28 13.28 5.10
CA ARG A 19 -7.42 13.57 5.99
C ARG A 19 -7.01 13.67 7.46
N GLY A 20 -5.70 13.53 7.75
CA GLY A 20 -5.16 13.55 9.11
C GLY A 20 -5.41 12.24 9.88
N ASN A 21 -5.72 11.13 9.21
CA ASN A 21 -5.79 9.82 9.85
C ASN A 21 -4.46 9.08 9.73
N PRO A 22 -4.06 8.30 10.76
CA PRO A 22 -2.89 7.46 10.67
C PRO A 22 -2.99 6.43 9.55
N THR A 23 -1.88 6.22 8.84
CA THR A 23 -1.71 5.14 7.88
C THR A 23 -0.28 4.59 7.92
N VAL A 24 -0.05 3.48 7.20
CA VAL A 24 1.26 2.81 7.15
C VAL A 24 2.06 3.34 5.97
N GLU A 25 3.29 3.75 6.23
CA GLU A 25 4.33 3.95 5.22
C GLU A 25 5.37 2.87 5.38
N VAL A 26 5.83 2.30 4.27
CA VAL A 26 6.89 1.29 4.23
C VAL A 26 8.01 1.74 3.32
N GLU A 27 9.22 1.48 3.73
CA GLU A 27 10.45 1.67 2.97
C GLU A 27 11.18 0.33 2.85
N VAL A 28 11.59 -0.03 1.63
CA VAL A 28 12.35 -1.24 1.32
C VAL A 28 13.67 -0.82 0.73
N HIS A 29 14.76 -1.33 1.27
CA HIS A 29 16.12 -1.05 0.83
C HIS A 29 16.73 -2.28 0.16
N THR A 30 17.44 -2.04 -0.93
CA THR A 30 18.33 -2.99 -1.57
C THR A 30 19.76 -2.46 -1.47
N GLU A 31 20.74 -3.23 -1.94
CA GLU A 31 22.15 -2.77 -1.96
C GLU A 31 22.36 -1.49 -2.78
N CYS A 32 21.52 -1.21 -3.78
CA CYS A 32 21.74 -0.13 -4.75
C CYS A 32 20.61 0.91 -4.79
N ALA A 33 19.44 0.64 -4.22
CA ALA A 33 18.29 1.54 -4.29
C ALA A 33 17.33 1.37 -3.11
N SER A 34 16.34 2.25 -3.04
CA SER A 34 15.23 2.11 -2.08
C SER A 34 13.88 2.41 -2.75
N GLY A 35 12.83 1.82 -2.20
CA GLY A 35 11.46 2.08 -2.62
C GLY A 35 10.59 2.40 -1.40
N ARG A 36 9.75 3.43 -1.51
CA ARG A 36 8.87 3.88 -0.45
C ARG A 36 7.42 3.94 -0.92
N ALA A 37 6.50 3.46 -0.09
CA ALA A 37 5.09 3.52 -0.37
C ALA A 37 4.28 3.86 0.87
N ILE A 38 3.22 4.65 0.68
CA ILE A 38 2.21 4.95 1.70
C ILE A 38 0.93 4.23 1.30
N VAL A 39 0.31 3.55 2.25
CA VAL A 39 -0.90 2.77 2.00
C VAL A 39 -2.11 3.69 1.97
N PRO A 40 -2.91 3.69 0.88
CA PRO A 40 -4.16 4.43 0.85
C PRO A 40 -5.21 3.75 1.76
N SER A 41 -6.02 4.55 2.44
CA SER A 41 -7.17 4.06 3.21
C SER A 41 -8.46 4.33 2.47
N GLY A 42 -9.32 3.30 2.35
CA GLY A 42 -10.64 3.43 1.75
C GLY A 42 -11.62 4.26 2.59
N ALA A 43 -12.68 4.76 1.96
CA ALA A 43 -13.76 5.48 2.64
C ALA A 43 -14.90 4.54 3.09
N SER A 44 -15.00 3.36 2.49
CA SER A 44 -16.01 2.34 2.78
C SER A 44 -15.35 0.97 2.88
N THR A 45 -15.99 0.04 3.54
CA THR A 45 -15.54 -1.35 3.68
C THR A 45 -16.58 -2.29 3.09
N GLY A 46 -16.12 -3.31 2.37
CA GLY A 46 -16.94 -4.40 1.84
C GLY A 46 -16.83 -5.67 2.70
N VAL A 47 -17.84 -6.53 2.64
CA VAL A 47 -17.88 -7.80 3.41
C VAL A 47 -16.73 -8.75 3.03
N PHE A 48 -16.28 -8.70 1.79
CA PHE A 48 -15.20 -9.55 1.26
C PHE A 48 -13.85 -8.82 1.17
N GLU A 49 -13.76 -7.61 1.72
CA GLU A 49 -12.54 -6.82 1.71
C GLU A 49 -11.56 -7.33 2.77
N ALA A 50 -10.26 -7.32 2.43
CA ALA A 50 -9.23 -7.67 3.39
C ALA A 50 -9.17 -6.64 4.53
N VAL A 51 -8.79 -7.10 5.71
CA VAL A 51 -8.84 -6.29 6.94
C VAL A 51 -7.72 -5.26 6.97
N GLU A 52 -8.09 -3.98 7.00
CA GLU A 52 -7.16 -2.92 7.39
C GLU A 52 -6.97 -2.96 8.92
N LEU A 53 -5.77 -3.34 9.36
CA LEU A 53 -5.50 -3.51 10.79
C LEU A 53 -5.37 -2.15 11.47
N ARG A 54 -6.26 -1.89 12.45
CA ARG A 54 -6.29 -0.70 13.30
C ARG A 54 -6.06 -1.09 14.76
N ASP A 55 -5.45 -0.18 15.54
CA ASP A 55 -5.09 -0.44 16.93
C ASP A 55 -6.31 -0.52 17.85
N ASN A 56 -7.42 0.11 17.48
CA ASN A 56 -8.66 0.21 18.27
C ASN A 56 -8.49 0.88 19.65
N ASP A 57 -7.35 1.51 19.92
CA ASP A 57 -7.14 2.32 21.12
C ASP A 57 -7.82 3.69 20.97
N LYS A 58 -8.98 3.84 21.61
CA LYS A 58 -9.77 5.06 21.55
C LYS A 58 -9.04 6.31 22.08
N LYS A 59 -8.01 6.15 22.91
CA LYS A 59 -7.19 7.26 23.43
C LYS A 59 -6.24 7.82 22.38
N ARG A 60 -6.02 7.08 21.30
CA ARG A 60 -5.10 7.45 20.23
C ARG A 60 -5.81 7.48 18.89
N TYR A 61 -5.94 8.68 18.30
CA TYR A 61 -6.62 8.93 17.01
C TYR A 61 -8.03 8.32 16.93
N GLY A 62 -8.75 8.26 18.07
CA GLY A 62 -10.10 7.68 18.11
C GLY A 62 -10.15 6.18 17.75
N GLY A 63 -9.06 5.44 17.93
CA GLY A 63 -8.95 4.01 17.58
C GLY A 63 -8.33 3.74 16.21
N LYS A 64 -8.02 4.79 15.43
CA LYS A 64 -7.53 4.65 14.04
C LYS A 64 -6.00 4.47 13.93
N GLY A 65 -5.26 4.36 15.04
CA GLY A 65 -3.83 4.10 15.03
C GLY A 65 -3.47 2.83 14.25
N VAL A 66 -2.23 2.74 13.75
CA VAL A 66 -1.73 1.60 12.94
C VAL A 66 -0.40 1.04 13.48
N LYS A 67 -0.10 1.26 14.76
CA LYS A 67 1.14 0.76 15.38
C LYS A 67 1.29 -0.76 15.28
N ASN A 68 0.18 -1.51 15.45
CA ASN A 68 0.21 -2.97 15.32
C ASN A 68 0.58 -3.41 13.90
N ALA A 69 0.04 -2.74 12.87
CA ALA A 69 0.41 -3.01 11.49
C ALA A 69 1.88 -2.66 11.22
N VAL A 70 2.37 -1.54 11.77
CA VAL A 70 3.78 -1.14 11.70
C VAL A 70 4.68 -2.15 12.39
N ALA A 71 4.33 -2.63 13.59
CA ALA A 71 5.07 -3.69 14.28
C ALA A 71 5.11 -4.98 13.47
N ASN A 72 3.99 -5.37 12.83
CA ASN A 72 3.97 -6.54 11.94
C ASN A 72 4.92 -6.38 10.75
N VAL A 73 5.07 -5.17 10.18
CA VAL A 73 6.06 -4.91 9.13
C VAL A 73 7.47 -5.10 9.66
N ASN A 74 7.80 -4.44 10.78
CA ASN A 74 9.17 -4.37 11.29
C ASN A 74 9.68 -5.66 11.94
N GLU A 75 8.79 -6.44 12.57
CA GLU A 75 9.17 -7.60 13.38
C GLU A 75 8.89 -8.93 12.69
N LYS A 76 7.81 -9.02 11.87
CA LYS A 76 7.40 -10.29 11.27
C LYS A 76 7.69 -10.36 9.77
N ILE A 77 7.27 -9.31 9.02
CA ILE A 77 7.42 -9.32 7.57
C ILE A 77 8.89 -9.11 7.21
N ALA A 78 9.58 -8.17 7.85
CA ALA A 78 10.99 -7.91 7.61
C ALA A 78 11.83 -9.18 7.80
N ASP A 79 11.62 -9.91 8.91
CA ASP A 79 12.38 -11.14 9.23
C ASP A 79 12.31 -12.22 8.14
N VAL A 80 11.21 -12.31 7.42
CA VAL A 80 11.02 -13.36 6.40
C VAL A 80 11.35 -12.92 4.97
N LEU A 81 11.43 -11.61 4.73
CA LEU A 81 11.68 -11.05 3.40
C LEU A 81 13.10 -10.54 3.19
N ILE A 82 13.81 -10.15 4.26
CA ILE A 82 15.23 -9.78 4.17
C ILE A 82 16.00 -10.99 3.62
N GLY A 83 16.87 -10.73 2.65
CA GLY A 83 17.58 -11.78 1.92
C GLY A 83 16.86 -12.26 0.66
N MET A 84 15.58 -11.96 0.45
CA MET A 84 14.87 -12.33 -0.77
C MET A 84 15.24 -11.42 -1.95
N ASN A 85 15.03 -11.95 -3.15
CA ASN A 85 15.25 -11.18 -4.38
C ASN A 85 14.11 -10.17 -4.59
N VAL A 86 14.39 -8.87 -4.56
CA VAL A 86 13.42 -7.79 -4.76
C VAL A 86 12.67 -7.87 -6.10
N LEU A 87 13.27 -8.54 -7.11
CA LEU A 87 12.66 -8.71 -8.43
C LEU A 87 11.59 -9.81 -8.49
N ASP A 88 11.50 -10.65 -7.46
CA ASP A 88 10.50 -11.73 -7.41
C ASP A 88 9.27 -11.33 -6.60
N GLN A 89 8.53 -10.34 -7.14
CA GLN A 89 7.33 -9.78 -6.51
C GLN A 89 6.33 -10.87 -6.09
N ARG A 90 6.11 -11.86 -6.97
CA ARG A 90 5.13 -12.91 -6.70
C ARG A 90 5.51 -13.75 -5.49
N SER A 91 6.75 -14.17 -5.38
CA SER A 91 7.23 -14.98 -4.24
C SER A 91 7.16 -14.18 -2.94
N ILE A 92 7.47 -12.88 -2.98
CA ILE A 92 7.38 -11.97 -1.85
C ILE A 92 5.92 -11.83 -1.38
N ASP A 93 4.99 -11.54 -2.30
CA ASP A 93 3.57 -11.39 -1.97
C ASP A 93 2.97 -12.69 -1.43
N MET A 94 3.29 -13.83 -2.04
CA MET A 94 2.85 -15.15 -1.56
C MET A 94 3.42 -15.46 -0.17
N LYS A 95 4.68 -15.12 0.08
CA LYS A 95 5.32 -15.33 1.39
C LYS A 95 4.63 -14.55 2.50
N MET A 96 4.24 -13.30 2.23
CA MET A 96 3.45 -12.50 3.18
C MET A 96 2.05 -13.07 3.41
N CYS A 97 1.39 -13.57 2.35
CA CYS A 97 0.08 -14.22 2.47
C CYS A 97 0.15 -15.52 3.28
N GLU A 98 1.19 -16.33 3.08
CA GLU A 98 1.46 -17.54 3.87
C GLU A 98 1.73 -17.21 5.34
N LEU A 99 2.52 -16.15 5.59
CA LEU A 99 2.83 -15.70 6.95
C LEU A 99 1.57 -15.19 7.68
N ASP A 100 0.65 -14.52 6.97
CA ASP A 100 -0.63 -14.11 7.53
C ASP A 100 -1.52 -15.32 7.85
N GLY A 101 -1.63 -16.28 6.95
CA GLY A 101 -2.35 -17.55 7.12
C GLY A 101 -3.87 -17.40 7.16
N THR A 102 -4.45 -16.21 6.92
CA THR A 102 -5.90 -15.96 6.90
C THR A 102 -6.37 -15.52 5.51
N ASP A 103 -7.62 -15.82 5.17
CA ASP A 103 -8.19 -15.44 3.88
C ASP A 103 -8.28 -13.91 3.73
N ASN A 104 -8.60 -13.20 4.83
CA ASN A 104 -8.87 -11.77 4.85
C ASN A 104 -7.71 -10.90 5.38
N LYS A 105 -6.52 -11.47 5.56
CA LYS A 105 -5.30 -10.76 6.04
C LYS A 105 -5.45 -10.14 7.43
N SER A 106 -6.21 -10.80 8.32
CA SER A 106 -6.52 -10.26 9.64
C SER A 106 -5.38 -10.36 10.67
N ASN A 107 -4.37 -11.22 10.44
CA ASN A 107 -3.24 -11.37 11.37
C ASN A 107 -2.17 -10.30 11.19
N LEU A 108 -1.75 -10.04 9.97
CA LEU A 108 -0.75 -9.00 9.66
C LEU A 108 -1.38 -7.65 9.37
N GLY A 109 -2.55 -7.67 8.76
CA GLY A 109 -3.23 -6.50 8.23
C GLY A 109 -2.95 -6.29 6.74
N ALA A 110 -4.03 -6.07 5.96
CA ALA A 110 -3.90 -5.79 4.53
C ALA A 110 -3.06 -4.53 4.27
N ASN A 111 -3.13 -3.54 5.16
CA ASN A 111 -2.32 -2.33 5.09
C ASN A 111 -0.81 -2.61 5.27
N ALA A 112 -0.43 -3.50 6.17
CA ALA A 112 0.98 -3.91 6.32
C ALA A 112 1.48 -4.63 5.06
N ILE A 113 0.73 -5.64 4.59
CA ILE A 113 1.08 -6.43 3.40
C ILE A 113 1.16 -5.55 2.15
N LEU A 114 0.15 -4.72 1.91
CA LEU A 114 0.10 -3.82 0.75
C LEU A 114 1.24 -2.79 0.78
N GLY A 115 1.55 -2.24 1.96
CA GLY A 115 2.65 -1.29 2.12
C GLY A 115 3.99 -1.87 1.68
N VAL A 116 4.28 -3.09 2.13
CA VAL A 116 5.51 -3.81 1.74
C VAL A 116 5.50 -4.15 0.25
N SER A 117 4.42 -4.72 -0.27
CA SER A 117 4.29 -5.09 -1.69
C SER A 117 4.53 -3.91 -2.63
N LEU A 118 3.93 -2.75 -2.34
CA LEU A 118 4.12 -1.52 -3.12
C LEU A 118 5.55 -0.97 -3.01
N ALA A 119 6.15 -1.02 -1.81
CA ALA A 119 7.52 -0.56 -1.59
C ALA A 119 8.54 -1.46 -2.31
N VAL A 120 8.33 -2.78 -2.30
CA VAL A 120 9.13 -3.76 -3.06
C VAL A 120 9.11 -3.46 -4.55
N ALA A 121 7.94 -3.26 -5.16
CA ALA A 121 7.83 -2.93 -6.56
C ALA A 121 8.58 -1.64 -6.93
N ARG A 122 8.55 -0.64 -6.06
CA ARG A 122 9.29 0.62 -6.24
C ARG A 122 10.80 0.42 -6.08
N ALA A 123 11.23 -0.35 -5.08
CA ALA A 123 12.64 -0.68 -4.89
C ALA A 123 13.20 -1.48 -6.08
N ALA A 124 12.43 -2.45 -6.58
CA ALA A 124 12.79 -3.22 -7.77
C ALA A 124 12.96 -2.33 -9.02
N ALA A 125 12.00 -1.45 -9.29
CA ALA A 125 12.06 -0.52 -10.40
C ALA A 125 13.27 0.43 -10.28
N ALA A 126 13.49 1.00 -9.08
CA ALA A 126 14.64 1.86 -8.80
C ALA A 126 15.98 1.12 -8.95
N SER A 127 16.06 -0.13 -8.48
CA SER A 127 17.27 -0.97 -8.61
C SER A 127 17.60 -1.32 -10.08
N LEU A 128 16.59 -1.33 -10.94
CA LEU A 128 16.77 -1.52 -12.40
C LEU A 128 16.93 -0.20 -13.15
N GLU A 129 16.89 0.95 -12.45
CA GLU A 129 16.96 2.30 -13.04
C GLU A 129 15.87 2.57 -14.09
N ILE A 130 14.67 1.96 -13.91
CA ILE A 130 13.53 2.17 -14.81
C ILE A 130 12.34 2.76 -14.05
N PRO A 131 11.46 3.54 -14.71
CA PRO A 131 10.26 4.06 -14.09
C PRO A 131 9.31 2.93 -13.66
N LEU A 132 8.59 3.11 -12.54
CA LEU A 132 7.66 2.11 -12.01
C LEU A 132 6.59 1.68 -13.03
N PHE A 133 6.07 2.61 -13.84
CA PHE A 133 5.07 2.27 -14.84
C PHE A 133 5.62 1.30 -15.90
N GLN A 134 6.90 1.43 -16.25
CA GLN A 134 7.57 0.56 -17.20
C GLN A 134 7.90 -0.80 -16.56
N TYR A 135 8.30 -0.81 -15.29
CA TYR A 135 8.53 -2.04 -14.53
C TYR A 135 7.26 -2.91 -14.46
N ILE A 136 6.11 -2.29 -14.17
CA ILE A 136 4.84 -3.00 -14.07
C ILE A 136 4.25 -3.34 -15.44
N GLY A 137 4.29 -2.40 -16.38
CA GLY A 137 3.61 -2.50 -17.68
C GLY A 137 4.45 -3.13 -18.79
N GLY A 138 5.76 -3.30 -18.57
CA GLY A 138 6.70 -3.82 -19.58
C GLY A 138 6.99 -2.85 -20.72
N ILE A 139 7.56 -3.35 -21.79
CA ILE A 139 8.05 -2.54 -22.93
C ILE A 139 6.95 -1.82 -23.72
N ASN A 140 5.69 -2.24 -23.58
CA ASN A 140 4.56 -1.64 -24.28
C ASN A 140 3.79 -0.61 -23.44
N SER A 141 4.28 -0.22 -22.27
CA SER A 141 3.61 0.69 -21.32
C SER A 141 3.75 2.17 -21.69
N TYR A 142 3.59 2.52 -22.96
CA TYR A 142 3.68 3.90 -23.46
C TYR A 142 2.33 4.50 -23.85
N VAL A 143 1.26 3.71 -23.78
CA VAL A 143 -0.10 4.17 -24.08
C VAL A 143 -0.78 4.59 -22.79
N LEU A 144 -1.15 5.87 -22.69
CA LEU A 144 -1.93 6.36 -21.55
C LEU A 144 -3.34 5.75 -21.58
N PRO A 145 -3.85 5.28 -20.44
CA PRO A 145 -5.23 4.81 -20.37
C PRO A 145 -6.22 5.95 -20.62
N VAL A 146 -7.39 5.62 -21.14
CA VAL A 146 -8.49 6.58 -21.20
C VAL A 146 -8.89 6.95 -19.78
N PRO A 147 -8.90 8.25 -19.42
CA PRO A 147 -9.27 8.68 -18.08
C PRO A 147 -10.70 8.25 -17.73
N MET A 148 -10.85 7.56 -16.61
CA MET A 148 -12.15 7.30 -16.00
C MET A 148 -12.31 8.21 -14.79
N MET A 149 -13.42 8.92 -14.71
CA MET A 149 -13.68 9.82 -13.60
C MET A 149 -15.13 9.72 -13.13
N ASN A 150 -15.33 9.99 -11.87
CA ASN A 150 -16.65 10.10 -11.27
C ASN A 150 -17.20 11.51 -11.55
N ILE A 151 -18.11 11.65 -12.50
CA ILE A 151 -18.69 12.95 -12.88
C ILE A 151 -19.90 13.27 -12.02
N LEU A 152 -20.71 12.25 -11.70
CA LEU A 152 -21.88 12.36 -10.85
C LEU A 152 -21.76 11.37 -9.70
N ASN A 153 -21.86 11.84 -8.48
CA ASN A 153 -21.87 11.01 -7.27
C ASN A 153 -23.26 11.01 -6.63
N GLY A 154 -23.71 9.82 -6.23
CA GLY A 154 -24.95 9.63 -5.47
C GLY A 154 -24.74 8.64 -4.34
N GLY A 155 -25.78 8.45 -3.51
CA GLY A 155 -25.78 7.51 -2.39
C GLY A 155 -24.69 7.81 -1.35
N ALA A 156 -23.98 6.78 -0.90
CA ALA A 156 -22.99 6.89 0.18
C ALA A 156 -21.79 7.82 -0.14
N HIS A 157 -21.43 7.99 -1.39
CA HIS A 157 -20.36 8.90 -1.80
C HIS A 157 -20.76 10.38 -1.80
N ALA A 158 -22.06 10.66 -1.75
CA ALA A 158 -22.61 12.01 -1.64
C ALA A 158 -23.03 12.36 -0.21
N VAL A 159 -22.72 11.55 0.79
CA VAL A 159 -23.22 11.63 2.17
C VAL A 159 -22.92 12.96 2.87
N SER A 160 -21.84 13.61 2.54
CA SER A 160 -21.52 14.94 3.10
C SER A 160 -22.42 16.06 2.55
N TYR A 161 -23.22 15.75 1.53
CA TYR A 161 -24.07 16.68 0.81
C TYR A 161 -25.39 15.97 0.51
N THR A 162 -26.49 16.56 0.88
CA THR A 162 -27.84 16.01 0.71
C THR A 162 -28.30 15.94 -0.75
N HIS A 163 -27.41 16.20 -1.71
CA HIS A 163 -27.73 16.37 -3.12
C HIS A 163 -26.74 15.62 -4.00
N LEU A 164 -27.15 15.26 -5.22
CA LEU A 164 -26.25 14.81 -6.29
C LEU A 164 -25.14 15.82 -6.50
N ARG A 165 -23.90 15.34 -6.46
CA ARG A 165 -22.73 16.20 -6.64
C ARG A 165 -22.08 15.93 -7.99
N ALA A 166 -21.96 17.00 -8.79
CA ALA A 166 -21.07 17.01 -9.95
C ALA A 166 -19.61 17.21 -9.48
N HIS A 167 -18.66 16.80 -10.32
CA HIS A 167 -17.25 17.08 -10.08
C HIS A 167 -17.04 18.61 -10.05
N GLU A 168 -16.50 19.11 -8.93
CA GLU A 168 -16.24 20.53 -8.79
C GLU A 168 -14.90 20.90 -9.38
N THR A 169 -14.88 21.93 -10.20
CA THR A 169 -13.65 22.58 -10.64
C THR A 169 -13.26 23.67 -9.64
N GLY A 170 -11.97 23.95 -9.50
CA GLY A 170 -11.48 24.96 -8.56
C GLY A 170 -12.01 26.39 -8.72
N ARG A 171 -12.94 26.60 -9.66
CA ARG A 171 -13.66 27.88 -9.87
C ARG A 171 -14.98 27.96 -9.11
N ASN A 172 -15.45 26.85 -8.55
CA ASN A 172 -16.74 26.73 -7.85
C ASN A 172 -16.58 26.68 -6.32
N LEU A 173 -15.38 26.94 -5.83
CA LEU A 173 -15.05 27.06 -4.41
C LEU A 173 -15.13 28.50 -3.96
#